data_67ace41ecdf7047b9942699d147d546d
#
_entry.id   67ace41ecdf7047b9942699d147d546d
#
_cell.length_a   1.000
_cell.length_b   1.000
_cell.length_c   1.000
_cell.angle_alpha   90.00
_cell.angle_beta   90.00
_cell.angle_gamma   90.00
#
_symmetry.space_group_name_H-M   'P 1'
#
loop_
_entity.id
_entity.type
_entity.pdbx_description
1 polymer ?
#
loop_
_entity_poly.entity_id
_entity_poly.type
_entity_poly.pdbx_seq_one_letter_code
_entity_poly.pdbx_strand_id
1 'polypeptide(L)'
;MNYIDKLQIIAEMPSMNNRKSIFDNKLPGGIRHCEWITIDEEYCLSIQASEYHHCIPRGLIPLEDYTHFEMALIFEGTITTDMRIIKGFNRYDELMECFDDCIFSEVPKDLINDLYNWMLKFR
;
A
#
# COMPACT_ATOMS: atom_id res chain seq x y z
N MET A 1 3.74 -2.78 -16.08
CA MET A 1 4.81 -2.74 -15.08
C MET A 1 4.21 -3.14 -13.72
N ASN A 2 4.94 -3.87 -12.90
CA ASN A 2 4.40 -4.33 -11.61
C ASN A 2 5.00 -3.48 -10.49
N TYR A 3 4.13 -2.81 -9.71
CA TYR A 3 4.57 -1.96 -8.61
C TYR A 3 5.31 -2.75 -7.51
N ILE A 4 5.00 -4.04 -7.33
CA ILE A 4 5.65 -4.85 -6.29
C ILE A 4 7.17 -4.89 -6.51
N ASP A 5 7.62 -4.89 -7.75
CA ASP A 5 9.04 -4.90 -8.08
C ASP A 5 9.72 -3.57 -7.72
N LYS A 6 8.94 -2.54 -7.43
CA LYS A 6 9.45 -1.22 -7.03
C LYS A 6 9.45 -1.01 -5.53
N LEU A 7 8.84 -1.91 -4.76
CA LEU A 7 8.79 -1.77 -3.31
C LEU A 7 10.17 -2.01 -2.71
N GLN A 8 10.62 -1.07 -1.89
CA GLN A 8 11.89 -1.16 -1.16
C GLN A 8 11.61 -1.06 0.32
N ILE A 9 12.05 -2.06 1.07
CA ILE A 9 11.90 -2.07 2.52
C ILE A 9 12.93 -1.13 3.13
N ILE A 10 12.45 -0.11 3.87
CA ILE A 10 13.33 0.81 4.60
C ILE A 10 13.64 0.27 5.99
N ALA A 11 12.62 -0.28 6.65
CA ALA A 11 12.76 -0.80 8.00
C ALA A 11 11.84 -2.00 8.19
N GLU A 12 12.32 -3.01 8.90
CA GLU A 12 11.54 -4.20 9.21
C GLU A 12 11.93 -4.66 10.62
N MET A 13 10.93 -4.74 11.49
CA MET A 13 11.13 -5.10 12.89
C MET A 13 10.19 -6.26 13.24
N PRO A 14 10.69 -7.50 13.22
CA PRO A 14 9.93 -8.64 13.71
C PRO A 14 9.59 -8.45 15.19
N SER A 15 8.46 -8.99 15.61
CA SER A 15 8.03 -8.92 17.01
C SER A 15 9.02 -9.66 17.91
N MET A 16 9.21 -9.12 19.12
CA MET A 16 10.09 -9.73 20.10
C MET A 16 9.58 -11.13 20.47
N ASN A 17 10.53 -12.04 20.76
CA ASN A 17 10.25 -13.42 21.19
C ASN A 17 9.40 -14.20 20.18
N ASN A 18 9.51 -13.86 18.91
CA ASN A 18 8.75 -14.50 17.82
C ASN A 18 7.24 -14.46 18.06
N ARG A 19 6.75 -13.39 18.68
CA ARG A 19 5.32 -13.19 18.91
C ARG A 19 4.57 -13.24 17.56
N LYS A 20 3.48 -13.96 17.55
CA LYS A 20 2.62 -14.02 16.37
C LYS A 20 1.78 -12.75 16.24
N SER A 21 1.26 -12.51 15.04
CA SER A 21 0.36 -11.38 14.79
C SER A 21 -0.88 -11.47 15.69
N ILE A 22 -1.28 -10.32 16.26
CA ILE A 22 -2.50 -10.25 17.07
C ILE A 22 -3.76 -10.39 16.21
N PHE A 23 -3.64 -10.25 14.89
CA PHE A 23 -4.77 -10.33 13.95
C PHE A 23 -4.85 -11.71 13.27
N ASP A 24 -3.72 -12.43 13.21
CA ASP A 24 -3.66 -13.78 12.65
C ASP A 24 -2.54 -14.54 13.34
N ASN A 25 -2.90 -15.38 14.32
CA ASN A 25 -1.94 -16.10 15.15
C ASN A 25 -1.18 -17.20 14.40
N LYS A 26 -1.45 -17.40 13.12
CA LYS A 26 -0.71 -18.33 12.26
C LYS A 26 0.49 -17.66 11.60
N LEU A 27 0.58 -16.34 11.69
CA LEU A 27 1.61 -15.55 10.99
C LEU A 27 2.56 -14.89 11.97
N PRO A 28 3.81 -14.63 11.55
CA PRO A 28 4.73 -13.83 12.35
C PRO A 28 4.19 -12.43 12.58
N GLY A 29 4.48 -11.86 13.76
CA GLY A 29 4.14 -10.47 14.08
C GLY A 29 5.30 -9.54 13.76
N GLY A 30 5.01 -8.25 13.72
CA GLY A 30 6.00 -7.20 13.50
C GLY A 30 5.54 -6.13 12.55
N ILE A 31 6.41 -5.12 12.36
CA ILE A 31 6.12 -3.95 11.52
C ILE A 31 7.17 -3.82 10.42
N ARG A 32 6.73 -3.30 9.27
CA ARG A 32 7.59 -3.00 8.13
C ARG A 32 7.20 -1.65 7.57
N HIS A 33 8.19 -0.91 7.07
CA HIS A 33 7.96 0.28 6.26
C HIS A 33 8.64 0.12 4.92
N CYS A 34 7.89 0.36 3.85
CA CYS A 34 8.40 0.45 2.49
C CYS A 34 8.54 1.91 2.08
N GLU A 35 9.55 2.18 1.27
CA GLU A 35 9.73 3.50 0.68
C GLU A 35 8.58 3.82 -0.26
N TRP A 36 8.21 5.10 -0.36
CA TRP A 36 7.19 5.53 -1.31
C TRP A 36 7.65 5.29 -2.74
N ILE A 37 6.71 4.88 -3.60
CA ILE A 37 6.99 4.69 -5.03
C ILE A 37 6.76 6.02 -5.73
N THR A 38 7.78 6.53 -6.40
CA THR A 38 7.70 7.80 -7.14
C THR A 38 6.88 7.62 -8.41
N ILE A 39 5.89 8.48 -8.61
CA ILE A 39 5.16 8.60 -9.87
C ILE A 39 5.78 9.71 -10.71
N ASP A 40 5.86 10.91 -10.15
CA ASP A 40 6.49 12.08 -10.78
C ASP A 40 7.05 13.02 -9.71
N GLU A 41 7.37 14.27 -10.08
CA GLU A 41 7.94 15.24 -9.14
C GLU A 41 7.00 15.62 -8.01
N GLU A 42 5.68 15.46 -8.20
CA GLU A 42 4.68 15.87 -7.21
C GLU A 42 4.08 14.69 -6.46
N TYR A 43 3.91 13.53 -7.11
CA TYR A 43 3.13 12.42 -6.57
C TYR A 43 3.96 11.18 -6.33
N CYS A 44 3.68 10.54 -5.19
CA CYS A 44 4.16 9.20 -4.86
C CYS A 44 2.98 8.35 -4.37
N LEU A 45 3.17 7.05 -4.37
CA LEU A 45 2.26 6.11 -3.72
C LEU A 45 2.95 5.49 -2.52
N SER A 46 2.30 5.52 -1.37
CA SER A 46 2.72 4.76 -0.20
C SER A 46 1.97 3.43 -0.22
N ILE A 47 2.71 2.33 -0.31
CA ILE A 47 2.13 0.99 -0.33
C ILE A 47 2.78 0.20 0.79
N GLN A 48 1.99 -0.21 1.78
CA GLN A 48 2.48 -0.78 3.02
C GLN A 48 1.77 -2.09 3.36
N ALA A 49 2.50 -3.00 3.98
CA ALA A 49 1.95 -4.26 4.48
C ALA A 49 2.79 -4.81 5.62
N SER A 50 2.15 -5.06 6.74
CA SER A 50 2.74 -5.71 7.91
C SER A 50 1.62 -6.06 8.89
N GLU A 51 1.96 -6.49 10.10
CA GLU A 51 0.94 -6.74 11.13
C GLU A 51 0.07 -5.50 11.41
N TYR A 52 0.68 -4.30 11.34
CA TYR A 52 0.03 -3.05 11.77
C TYR A 52 -0.54 -2.22 10.63
N HIS A 53 -0.53 -2.73 9.41
CA HIS A 53 -1.12 -2.06 8.26
C HIS A 53 -2.44 -2.73 7.87
N HIS A 54 -3.34 -1.95 7.24
CA HIS A 54 -4.62 -2.46 6.75
C HIS A 54 -4.42 -3.24 5.44
N CYS A 55 -3.89 -4.44 5.57
CA CYS A 55 -3.53 -5.35 4.47
C CYS A 55 -4.10 -6.75 4.73
N ILE A 56 -3.98 -7.63 3.75
CA ILE A 56 -4.40 -9.03 3.88
C ILE A 56 -3.29 -9.93 3.34
N PRO A 57 -2.81 -10.89 4.15
CA PRO A 57 -3.11 -11.11 5.56
C PRO A 57 -2.39 -10.11 6.46
N ARG A 58 -2.76 -10.04 7.75
CA ARG A 58 -2.12 -9.12 8.69
C ARG A 58 -1.05 -9.83 9.50
N GLY A 59 0.15 -9.84 8.95
CA GLY A 59 1.34 -10.43 9.56
C GLY A 59 2.57 -9.92 8.85
N LEU A 60 3.76 -10.29 9.34
CA LEU A 60 5.02 -9.91 8.72
C LEU A 60 5.51 -11.06 7.86
N ILE A 61 5.11 -11.05 6.59
CA ILE A 61 5.42 -12.08 5.60
C ILE A 61 6.07 -11.44 4.37
N PRO A 62 6.62 -12.23 3.42
CA PRO A 62 7.16 -11.66 2.19
C PRO A 62 6.13 -10.80 1.44
N LEU A 63 6.59 -9.71 0.83
CA LEU A 63 5.70 -8.75 0.16
C LEU A 63 4.84 -9.38 -0.92
N GLU A 64 5.38 -10.33 -1.67
CA GLU A 64 4.66 -11.02 -2.74
C GLU A 64 3.53 -11.93 -2.25
N ASP A 65 3.49 -12.24 -0.96
CA ASP A 65 2.50 -13.16 -0.39
C ASP A 65 1.23 -12.43 0.11
N TYR A 66 1.22 -11.10 0.14
CA TYR A 66 0.01 -10.36 0.47
C TYR A 66 -0.92 -10.32 -0.74
N THR A 67 -2.23 -10.36 -0.48
CA THR A 67 -3.25 -10.21 -1.51
C THR A 67 -3.78 -8.77 -1.59
N HIS A 68 -3.69 -8.04 -0.47
CA HIS A 68 -4.18 -6.67 -0.36
C HIS A 68 -3.17 -5.84 0.43
N PHE A 69 -3.05 -4.58 0.07
CA PHE A 69 -2.12 -3.63 0.72
C PHE A 69 -2.87 -2.41 1.24
N GLU A 70 -2.27 -1.74 2.23
CA GLU A 70 -2.67 -0.39 2.61
C GLU A 70 -1.97 0.59 1.66
N MET A 71 -2.72 1.56 1.14
CA MET A 71 -2.18 2.52 0.19
C MET A 71 -2.56 3.95 0.58
N ALA A 72 -1.65 4.88 0.32
CA ALA A 72 -1.93 6.32 0.46
C ALA A 72 -1.39 7.06 -0.75
N LEU A 73 -2.09 8.12 -1.14
CA LEU A 73 -1.63 9.03 -2.19
C LEU A 73 -0.81 10.13 -1.51
N ILE A 74 0.39 10.34 -1.99
CA ILE A 74 1.32 11.33 -1.44
C ILE A 74 1.49 12.46 -2.45
N PHE A 75 1.22 13.70 -2.02
CA PHE A 75 1.41 14.89 -2.83
C PHE A 75 2.43 15.81 -2.13
N GLU A 76 3.53 16.10 -2.82
CA GLU A 76 4.60 16.95 -2.31
C GLU A 76 5.05 16.55 -0.90
N GLY A 77 5.23 15.23 -0.69
CA GLY A 77 5.76 14.69 0.57
C GLY A 77 4.75 14.51 1.69
N THR A 78 3.45 14.73 1.44
CA THR A 78 2.41 14.62 2.48
C THR A 78 1.22 13.81 1.96
N ILE A 79 0.61 13.02 2.83
CA ILE A 79 -0.62 12.31 2.48
C ILE A 79 -1.68 13.32 2.05
N THR A 80 -2.28 13.10 0.89
CA THR A 80 -3.36 13.95 0.39
C THR A 80 -4.68 13.20 0.34
N THR A 81 -5.76 13.90 0.65
CA THR A 81 -7.13 13.41 0.47
C THR A 81 -7.77 13.99 -0.80
N ASP A 82 -7.04 14.77 -1.57
CA ASP A 82 -7.51 15.35 -2.83
C ASP A 82 -7.45 14.28 -3.92
N MET A 83 -8.58 13.72 -4.25
CA MET A 83 -8.71 12.62 -5.20
C MET A 83 -8.95 13.07 -6.65
N ARG A 84 -8.91 14.38 -6.93
CA ARG A 84 -9.13 14.90 -8.29
C ARG A 84 -8.11 14.36 -9.29
N ILE A 85 -6.88 14.14 -8.84
CA ILE A 85 -5.79 13.62 -9.69
C ILE A 85 -6.09 12.24 -10.26
N ILE A 86 -6.81 11.40 -9.51
CA ILE A 86 -7.12 10.02 -9.91
C ILE A 86 -8.56 9.83 -10.40
N LYS A 87 -9.35 10.90 -10.48
CA LYS A 87 -10.78 10.81 -10.82
C LYS A 87 -11.03 10.25 -12.22
N GLY A 88 -10.08 10.42 -13.15
CA GLY A 88 -10.18 9.86 -14.50
C GLY A 88 -9.77 8.40 -14.62
N PHE A 89 -9.29 7.80 -13.53
CA PHE A 89 -8.94 6.39 -13.51
C PHE A 89 -10.18 5.54 -13.72
N ASN A 90 -10.12 4.57 -14.63
CA ASN A 90 -11.29 3.78 -15.02
C ASN A 90 -11.85 2.89 -13.90
N ARG A 91 -11.04 2.58 -12.87
CA ARG A 91 -11.48 1.82 -11.69
C ARG A 91 -11.59 2.73 -10.45
N TYR A 92 -11.85 4.03 -10.68
CA TYR A 92 -11.92 5.02 -9.59
C TYR A 92 -12.96 4.64 -8.54
N ASP A 93 -14.18 4.26 -8.95
CA ASP A 93 -15.25 3.94 -8.01
C ASP A 93 -14.89 2.73 -7.15
N GLU A 94 -14.29 1.72 -7.75
CA GLU A 94 -13.81 0.53 -7.03
C GLU A 94 -12.73 0.90 -6.02
N LEU A 95 -11.79 1.77 -6.42
CA LEU A 95 -10.74 2.24 -5.53
C LEU A 95 -11.29 3.04 -4.37
N MET A 96 -12.26 3.93 -4.63
CA MET A 96 -12.86 4.76 -3.58
C MET A 96 -13.65 3.96 -2.55
N GLU A 97 -14.10 2.75 -2.89
CA GLU A 97 -14.71 1.85 -1.89
C GLU A 97 -13.72 1.43 -0.81
N CYS A 98 -12.42 1.48 -1.10
CA CYS A 98 -11.37 1.17 -0.14
C CYS A 98 -10.95 2.37 0.70
N PHE A 99 -11.41 3.58 0.34
CA PHE A 99 -10.97 4.81 1.01
C PHE A 99 -11.53 4.91 2.41
N ASP A 100 -10.65 5.11 3.39
CA ASP A 100 -11.00 5.21 4.80
C ASP A 100 -10.21 6.38 5.41
N ASP A 101 -10.89 7.50 5.60
CA ASP A 101 -10.35 8.74 6.17
C ASP A 101 -9.24 9.35 5.30
N CYS A 102 -8.00 8.92 5.44
CA CYS A 102 -6.87 9.48 4.66
C CYS A 102 -6.08 8.42 3.91
N ILE A 103 -6.43 7.15 4.05
CA ILE A 103 -5.75 6.04 3.40
C ILE A 103 -6.75 5.16 2.66
N PHE A 104 -6.22 4.28 1.81
CA PHE A 104 -6.99 3.20 1.19
C PHE A 104 -6.65 1.90 1.92
N SER A 105 -7.67 1.24 2.47
CA SER A 105 -7.56 0.04 3.29
C SER A 105 -7.83 -1.20 2.45
N GLU A 106 -7.00 -2.24 2.63
CA GLU A 106 -7.20 -3.55 2.01
C GLU A 106 -7.44 -3.45 0.50
N VAL A 107 -6.52 -2.79 -0.20
CA VAL A 107 -6.61 -2.60 -1.66
C VAL A 107 -6.06 -3.82 -2.38
N PRO A 108 -6.85 -4.46 -3.28
CA PRO A 108 -6.35 -5.60 -4.05
C PRO A 108 -5.11 -5.26 -4.87
N LYS A 109 -4.18 -6.20 -4.98
CA LYS A 109 -2.93 -6.02 -5.72
C LYS A 109 -3.15 -5.56 -7.17
N ASP A 110 -4.10 -6.16 -7.87
CA ASP A 110 -4.37 -5.83 -9.27
C ASP A 110 -4.89 -4.40 -9.43
N LEU A 111 -5.70 -3.93 -8.48
CA LEU A 111 -6.23 -2.58 -8.48
C LEU A 111 -5.10 -1.55 -8.30
N ILE A 112 -4.18 -1.82 -7.37
CA ILE A 112 -3.00 -0.95 -7.17
C ILE A 112 -2.15 -0.93 -8.42
N ASN A 113 -1.92 -2.09 -9.03
CA ASN A 113 -1.09 -2.17 -10.23
C ASN A 113 -1.69 -1.40 -11.40
N ASP A 114 -3.01 -1.48 -11.56
CA ASP A 114 -3.71 -0.71 -12.59
C ASP A 114 -3.60 0.79 -12.33
N LEU A 115 -3.77 1.22 -11.08
CA LEU A 115 -3.62 2.62 -10.71
C LEU A 115 -2.20 3.12 -10.96
N TYR A 116 -1.21 2.37 -10.53
CA TYR A 116 0.20 2.70 -10.70
C TYR A 116 0.53 2.93 -12.19
N ASN A 117 0.14 1.98 -13.03
CA ASN A 117 0.39 2.09 -14.47
C ASN A 117 -0.39 3.23 -15.12
N TRP A 118 -1.63 3.45 -14.68
CA TRP A 118 -2.43 4.57 -15.16
C TRP A 118 -1.79 5.92 -14.79
N MET A 119 -1.33 6.07 -13.55
CA MET A 119 -0.67 7.31 -13.12
C MET A 119 0.63 7.55 -13.89
N LEU A 120 1.44 6.52 -14.13
CA LEU A 120 2.67 6.64 -14.92
C LEU A 120 2.38 7.11 -16.34
N LYS A 121 1.25 6.69 -16.92
CA LYS A 121 0.89 7.01 -18.29
C LYS A 121 0.31 8.42 -18.43
N PHE A 122 -0.48 8.86 -17.45
CA PHE A 122 -1.28 10.09 -17.57
C PHE A 122 -0.76 11.23 -16.69
N ARG A 123 0.37 11.04 -16.03
CA ARG A 123 1.07 12.06 -15.27
C ARG A 123 2.45 12.30 -15.89
#